data_4922a9bc9bc3a24a5bb3462c97deca9e
#
_entry.id   4922a9bc9bc3a24a5bb3462c97deca9e
#
_cell.length_a   1.000
_cell.length_b   1.000
_cell.length_c   1.000
_cell.angle_alpha   90.00
_cell.angle_beta   90.00
_cell.angle_gamma   90.00
#
_symmetry.space_group_name_H-M   'P 1'
#
loop_
_entity.id
_entity.type
_entity.pdbx_description
1 polymer ?
#
loop_
_entity_poly.entity_id
_entity_poly.type
_entity_poly.pdbx_seq_one_letter_code
_entity_poly.pdbx_strand_id
1 'polypeptide(L)'
;MIIMRSLLFTILISVIVNTLSAQDVAQWRGPNRDGIYSETGLLKKWPESGPKLLWKFEGLGEGYTSAAVTAKGVFITGMINNTGNIFALDTRGKLLWKKEYGPEWTDSHNGVRSTPLVVKDKLYFLSSFGKLFCMNCSDGQTLWAVDLVKQYGAENIQWGITENLLFDGNVLYCTAGGTGATMVAFDMTSGKEIWKSKANGEKSAYCSPMMIKLQNKKIVVTIMQNSICGFEASTGVQLWKSAFRMDPDVHPNAPVYIDGFLYCGSGYGLGSIMLKLSPDGSTVSEVWKNATCDPKMGGVVVLNGRIYGTGDRNRKFFCLDWKTGKELFSTRDLAPANIIADEGLLCVYSESGKVNLVEPNSDKFNVVSSFSVPSGEGPHWAHLVIKERKLYVRHGSSLMVYDIAGN
;
A
#
# COMPACT_ATOMS: atom_id res chain seq x y z
N MET A 1 30.70 20.23 66.18
CA MET A 1 31.07 19.89 64.79
C MET A 1 30.00 18.93 64.27
N ILE A 2 28.96 19.49 63.66
CA ILE A 2 27.75 18.76 63.19
C ILE A 2 27.91 18.58 61.67
N ILE A 3 28.02 17.33 61.23
CA ILE A 3 28.12 16.98 59.81
C ILE A 3 26.69 16.78 59.27
N MET A 4 26.23 17.72 58.43
CA MET A 4 25.00 17.63 57.72
C MET A 4 25.21 16.76 56.45
N ARG A 5 24.60 15.57 56.39
CA ARG A 5 24.55 14.70 55.21
C ARG A 5 23.37 15.16 54.33
N SER A 6 23.67 15.75 53.16
CA SER A 6 22.71 16.01 52.08
C SER A 6 22.34 14.72 51.36
N LEU A 7 21.10 14.29 51.43
CA LEU A 7 20.52 13.26 50.58
C LEU A 7 20.09 13.90 49.25
N LEU A 8 20.80 13.58 48.15
CA LEU A 8 20.34 13.86 46.81
C LEU A 8 19.29 12.78 46.40
N PHE A 9 18.03 13.18 46.27
CA PHE A 9 17.01 12.34 45.65
C PHE A 9 17.07 12.55 44.14
N THR A 10 17.60 11.55 43.44
CA THR A 10 17.55 11.50 41.95
C THR A 10 16.18 10.96 41.52
N ILE A 11 15.31 11.84 41.03
CA ILE A 11 14.03 11.43 40.42
C ILE A 11 14.32 10.90 39.04
N LEU A 12 14.22 9.58 38.86
CA LEU A 12 14.27 8.90 37.58
C LEU A 12 12.91 9.06 36.88
N ILE A 13 12.79 10.03 35.97
CA ILE A 13 11.61 10.16 35.12
C ILE A 13 11.72 9.09 34.02
N SER A 14 11.01 7.99 34.21
CA SER A 14 10.83 6.98 33.16
C SER A 14 9.89 7.53 32.09
N VAL A 15 10.44 8.00 30.98
CA VAL A 15 9.67 8.29 29.77
C VAL A 15 9.25 6.93 29.19
N ILE A 16 7.99 6.55 29.40
CA ILE A 16 7.38 5.40 28.73
C ILE A 16 7.16 5.82 27.27
N VAL A 17 8.11 5.52 26.40
CA VAL A 17 7.91 5.59 24.95
C VAL A 17 7.02 4.40 24.59
N ASN A 18 5.72 4.65 24.43
CA ASN A 18 4.80 3.68 23.82
C ASN A 18 5.18 3.50 22.36
N THR A 19 6.14 2.62 22.07
CA THR A 19 6.36 2.13 20.71
C THR A 19 5.15 1.29 20.32
N LEU A 20 4.43 1.71 19.29
CA LEU A 20 3.42 0.86 18.65
C LEU A 20 4.10 -0.45 18.25
N SER A 21 3.63 -1.56 18.81
CA SER A 21 4.10 -2.87 18.39
C SER A 21 3.76 -3.06 16.92
N ALA A 22 4.69 -3.57 16.12
CA ALA A 22 4.46 -3.92 14.72
C ALA A 22 3.30 -4.93 14.52
N GLN A 23 2.85 -5.59 15.61
CA GLN A 23 1.71 -6.50 15.62
C GLN A 23 0.36 -5.77 15.61
N ASP A 24 0.31 -4.48 15.98
CA ASP A 24 -0.93 -3.70 16.08
C ASP A 24 -1.21 -2.83 14.85
N VAL A 25 -0.37 -2.91 13.81
CA VAL A 25 -0.54 -2.15 12.57
C VAL A 25 -0.52 -3.10 11.38
N ALA A 26 -1.52 -2.97 10.51
CA ALA A 26 -1.52 -3.58 9.19
C ALA A 26 -1.91 -2.57 8.14
N GLN A 27 -1.10 -2.46 7.10
CA GLN A 27 -1.32 -1.55 5.98
C GLN A 27 -0.92 -2.20 4.66
N TRP A 28 -1.41 -1.62 3.57
CA TRP A 28 -1.14 -2.09 2.23
C TRP A 28 0.36 -2.09 1.90
N ARG A 29 0.85 -3.20 1.29
CA ARG A 29 2.24 -3.43 0.89
C ARG A 29 3.26 -3.44 2.03
N GLY A 30 2.86 -3.96 3.19
CA GLY A 30 3.80 -4.21 4.30
C GLY A 30 4.09 -2.99 5.19
N PRO A 31 5.02 -3.14 6.14
CA PRO A 31 5.24 -2.16 7.21
C PRO A 31 5.62 -0.76 6.72
N ASN A 32 6.37 -0.69 5.61
CA ASN A 32 6.85 0.56 5.03
C ASN A 32 6.11 0.96 3.74
N ARG A 33 5.08 0.20 3.32
CA ARG A 33 4.31 0.43 2.09
C ARG A 33 5.12 0.28 0.80
N ASP A 34 6.29 -0.35 0.87
CA ASP A 34 7.26 -0.53 -0.22
C ASP A 34 7.24 -1.94 -0.85
N GLY A 35 6.39 -2.81 -0.32
CA GLY A 35 6.29 -4.21 -0.74
C GLY A 35 7.37 -5.10 -0.14
N ILE A 36 8.18 -4.58 0.79
CA ILE A 36 9.21 -5.36 1.48
C ILE A 36 8.70 -5.76 2.87
N TYR A 37 8.76 -7.06 3.14
CA TYR A 37 8.46 -7.63 4.44
C TYR A 37 9.77 -7.98 5.14
N SER A 38 9.71 -8.15 6.46
CA SER A 38 10.88 -8.42 7.30
C SER A 38 10.66 -9.63 8.21
N GLU A 39 9.95 -10.62 7.71
CA GLU A 39 9.81 -11.90 8.39
C GLU A 39 11.14 -12.68 8.29
N THR A 40 11.32 -13.65 9.14
CA THR A 40 12.54 -14.47 9.16
C THR A 40 12.20 -15.95 9.24
N GLY A 41 13.08 -16.80 8.70
CA GLY A 41 12.90 -18.24 8.70
C GLY A 41 11.81 -18.68 7.73
N LEU A 42 11.76 -18.07 6.54
CA LEU A 42 10.86 -18.46 5.47
C LEU A 42 11.46 -19.59 4.62
N LEU A 43 10.57 -20.38 3.99
CA LEU A 43 10.96 -21.36 2.97
C LEU A 43 11.69 -20.67 1.83
N LYS A 44 12.92 -21.07 1.57
CA LYS A 44 13.72 -20.59 0.43
C LYS A 44 13.37 -21.30 -0.88
N LYS A 45 12.61 -22.37 -0.80
CA LYS A 45 12.06 -23.12 -1.92
C LYS A 45 10.75 -23.79 -1.48
N TRP A 46 9.70 -23.62 -2.24
CA TRP A 46 8.43 -24.30 -1.96
C TRP A 46 8.47 -25.75 -2.49
N PRO A 47 7.73 -26.68 -1.87
CA PRO A 47 7.51 -28.01 -2.42
C PRO A 47 6.92 -27.96 -3.85
N GLU A 48 7.04 -29.00 -4.61
CA GLU A 48 6.52 -29.08 -5.99
C GLU A 48 5.00 -28.87 -6.05
N SER A 49 4.28 -29.31 -5.01
CA SER A 49 2.83 -29.08 -4.84
C SER A 49 2.47 -27.66 -4.34
N GLY A 50 3.46 -26.78 -4.17
CA GLY A 50 3.31 -25.48 -3.51
C GLY A 50 3.40 -25.57 -1.98
N PRO A 51 3.39 -24.42 -1.28
CA PRO A 51 3.35 -24.37 0.18
C PRO A 51 2.02 -24.93 0.70
N LYS A 52 2.03 -25.46 1.92
CA LYS A 52 0.85 -26.06 2.54
C LYS A 52 -0.28 -25.05 2.71
N LEU A 53 -1.43 -25.28 2.11
CA LEU A 53 -2.64 -24.49 2.38
C LEU A 53 -3.11 -24.76 3.82
N LEU A 54 -3.15 -23.71 4.65
CA LEU A 54 -3.61 -23.79 6.02
C LEU A 54 -5.13 -23.68 6.11
N TRP A 55 -5.69 -22.71 5.42
CA TRP A 55 -7.12 -22.48 5.32
C TRP A 55 -7.50 -21.63 4.12
N LYS A 56 -8.76 -21.66 3.77
CA LYS A 56 -9.39 -20.87 2.72
C LYS A 56 -10.70 -20.30 3.24
N PHE A 57 -10.96 -19.02 2.96
CA PHE A 57 -12.26 -18.38 3.17
C PHE A 57 -12.83 -17.99 1.81
N GLU A 58 -14.09 -18.33 1.58
CA GLU A 58 -14.83 -18.01 0.36
C GLU A 58 -16.03 -17.11 0.67
N GLY A 59 -16.51 -16.39 -0.33
CA GLY A 59 -17.66 -15.49 -0.17
C GLY A 59 -17.31 -14.06 0.21
N LEU A 60 -16.04 -13.62 -0.06
CA LEU A 60 -15.67 -12.20 0.05
C LEU A 60 -16.41 -11.34 -0.98
N GLY A 61 -16.84 -11.95 -2.10
CA GLY A 61 -17.33 -11.20 -3.25
C GLY A 61 -16.22 -10.53 -4.06
N GLU A 62 -16.61 -9.68 -4.99
CA GLU A 62 -15.71 -9.07 -5.95
C GLU A 62 -14.77 -8.04 -5.31
N GLY A 63 -13.51 -8.04 -5.75
CA GLY A 63 -12.53 -7.04 -5.30
C GLY A 63 -11.08 -7.48 -5.40
N TYR A 64 -10.19 -6.51 -5.23
CA TYR A 64 -8.75 -6.60 -5.48
C TYR A 64 -7.91 -6.17 -4.27
N THR A 65 -8.51 -6.07 -3.10
CA THR A 65 -7.84 -5.63 -1.87
C THR A 65 -6.98 -6.73 -1.28
N SER A 66 -5.94 -6.36 -0.56
CA SER A 66 -5.12 -7.28 0.23
C SER A 66 -5.74 -7.52 1.61
N ALA A 67 -5.32 -8.57 2.27
CA ALA A 67 -5.64 -8.79 3.68
C ALA A 67 -4.85 -7.84 4.59
N ALA A 68 -5.52 -7.19 5.54
CA ALA A 68 -4.88 -6.48 6.64
C ALA A 68 -4.79 -7.42 7.84
N VAL A 69 -3.59 -7.89 8.17
CA VAL A 69 -3.37 -8.95 9.16
C VAL A 69 -2.71 -8.41 10.41
N THR A 70 -3.36 -8.60 11.55
CA THR A 70 -2.84 -8.26 12.89
C THR A 70 -3.03 -9.45 13.85
N ALA A 71 -2.52 -9.35 15.05
CA ALA A 71 -2.79 -10.34 16.11
C ALA A 71 -4.29 -10.46 16.47
N LYS A 72 -5.09 -9.43 16.15
CA LYS A 72 -6.55 -9.40 16.40
C LYS A 72 -7.38 -10.12 15.33
N GLY A 73 -6.79 -10.42 14.18
CA GLY A 73 -7.46 -11.07 13.08
C GLY A 73 -7.04 -10.55 11.70
N VAL A 74 -7.80 -11.00 10.72
CA VAL A 74 -7.64 -10.66 9.30
C VAL A 74 -8.83 -9.81 8.87
N PHE A 75 -8.56 -8.60 8.40
CA PHE A 75 -9.58 -7.66 7.93
C PHE A 75 -9.45 -7.49 6.41
N ILE A 76 -10.57 -7.60 5.70
CA ILE A 76 -10.56 -7.52 4.24
C ILE A 76 -11.90 -7.00 3.74
N THR A 77 -11.89 -6.18 2.69
CA THR A 77 -13.11 -5.68 2.03
C THR A 77 -13.48 -6.55 0.83
N GLY A 78 -14.76 -6.57 0.48
CA GLY A 78 -15.28 -7.28 -0.69
C GLY A 78 -16.65 -6.74 -1.08
N MET A 79 -17.07 -6.93 -2.33
CA MET A 79 -18.37 -6.48 -2.81
C MET A 79 -19.30 -7.67 -3.06
N ILE A 80 -20.47 -7.64 -2.43
CA ILE A 80 -21.55 -8.62 -2.63
C ILE A 80 -22.80 -7.87 -3.06
N ASN A 81 -23.40 -8.26 -4.16
CA ASN A 81 -24.62 -7.63 -4.69
C ASN A 81 -24.49 -6.09 -4.77
N ASN A 82 -23.41 -5.60 -5.36
CA ASN A 82 -23.07 -4.18 -5.53
C ASN A 82 -22.87 -3.39 -4.22
N THR A 83 -22.84 -4.09 -3.08
CA THR A 83 -22.65 -3.50 -1.75
C THR A 83 -21.30 -3.89 -1.19
N GLY A 84 -20.53 -2.90 -0.77
CA GLY A 84 -19.25 -3.07 -0.11
C GLY A 84 -19.43 -3.64 1.30
N ASN A 85 -18.63 -4.63 1.61
CA ASN A 85 -18.60 -5.31 2.89
C ASN A 85 -17.19 -5.29 3.45
N ILE A 86 -17.06 -5.14 4.76
CA ILE A 86 -15.85 -5.43 5.51
C ILE A 86 -16.05 -6.73 6.29
N PHE A 87 -15.04 -7.59 6.22
CA PHE A 87 -15.00 -8.88 6.90
C PHE A 87 -13.89 -8.86 7.94
N ALA A 88 -14.16 -9.41 9.10
CA ALA A 88 -13.17 -9.78 10.10
C ALA A 88 -13.16 -11.30 10.28
N LEU A 89 -11.99 -11.89 10.10
CA LEU A 89 -11.75 -13.31 10.31
C LEU A 89 -10.77 -13.48 11.47
N ASP A 90 -10.85 -14.60 12.19
CA ASP A 90 -9.76 -14.98 13.09
C ASP A 90 -8.52 -15.43 12.28
N THR A 91 -7.41 -15.67 12.94
CA THR A 91 -6.16 -16.11 12.29
C THR A 91 -6.22 -17.54 11.71
N ARG A 92 -7.33 -18.25 11.92
CA ARG A 92 -7.62 -19.57 11.37
C ARG A 92 -8.65 -19.53 10.25
N GLY A 93 -9.09 -18.34 9.83
CA GLY A 93 -10.03 -18.12 8.72
C GLY A 93 -11.50 -18.22 9.10
N LYS A 94 -11.85 -18.31 10.39
CA LYS A 94 -13.24 -18.30 10.82
C LYS A 94 -13.79 -16.88 10.80
N LEU A 95 -14.96 -16.67 10.18
CA LEU A 95 -15.66 -15.39 10.19
C LEU A 95 -16.05 -15.00 11.62
N LEU A 96 -15.60 -13.85 12.07
CA LEU A 96 -15.97 -13.23 13.34
C LEU A 96 -17.18 -12.32 13.16
N TRP A 97 -17.11 -11.43 12.19
CA TRP A 97 -18.21 -10.56 11.82
C TRP A 97 -18.06 -10.06 10.37
N LYS A 98 -19.16 -9.61 9.79
CA LYS A 98 -19.26 -8.94 8.49
C LYS A 98 -20.16 -7.73 8.62
N LYS A 99 -19.80 -6.59 7.99
CA LYS A 99 -20.61 -5.36 7.96
C LYS A 99 -20.67 -4.77 6.56
N GLU A 100 -21.84 -4.39 6.14
CA GLU A 100 -22.05 -3.59 4.95
C GLU A 100 -21.75 -2.12 5.24
N TYR A 101 -21.17 -1.40 4.25
CA TYR A 101 -20.82 0.01 4.40
C TYR A 101 -21.35 0.91 3.28
N GLY A 102 -22.01 0.36 2.28
CA GLY A 102 -22.65 1.09 1.21
C GLY A 102 -22.27 0.62 -0.19
N PRO A 103 -22.68 1.35 -1.24
CA PRO A 103 -22.42 0.94 -2.62
C PRO A 103 -20.93 0.94 -2.95
N GLU A 104 -20.55 0.09 -3.91
CA GLU A 104 -19.22 -0.02 -4.47
C GLU A 104 -19.25 -0.02 -6.00
N TRP A 105 -18.06 0.08 -6.62
CA TRP A 105 -17.89 0.28 -8.05
C TRP A 105 -18.37 -0.91 -8.88
N THR A 106 -19.26 -0.65 -9.84
CA THR A 106 -19.87 -1.66 -10.72
C THR A 106 -19.75 -1.35 -12.21
N ASP A 107 -19.16 -0.20 -12.55
CA ASP A 107 -18.93 0.20 -13.94
C ASP A 107 -17.53 -0.23 -14.38
N SER A 108 -17.41 -1.38 -14.98
CA SER A 108 -16.16 -2.05 -15.38
C SER A 108 -15.23 -2.46 -14.21
N HIS A 109 -14.67 -3.65 -14.31
CA HIS A 109 -13.79 -4.21 -13.25
C HIS A 109 -14.42 -4.08 -11.87
N ASN A 110 -15.59 -4.65 -11.69
CA ASN A 110 -16.38 -4.57 -10.47
C ASN A 110 -15.60 -4.90 -9.20
N GLY A 111 -15.95 -4.23 -8.09
CA GLY A 111 -15.48 -4.60 -6.77
C GLY A 111 -14.60 -3.57 -6.07
N VAL A 112 -14.29 -3.89 -4.82
CA VAL A 112 -13.54 -3.04 -3.89
C VAL A 112 -12.05 -3.04 -4.19
N ARG A 113 -11.39 -1.88 -3.96
CA ARG A 113 -9.96 -1.69 -4.30
C ARG A 113 -9.09 -1.22 -3.14
N SER A 114 -9.67 -0.53 -2.14
CA SER A 114 -8.91 0.01 -1.01
C SER A 114 -8.73 -1.04 0.09
N THR A 115 -7.48 -1.40 0.38
CA THR A 115 -7.12 -2.29 1.48
C THR A 115 -7.32 -1.58 2.82
N PRO A 116 -7.95 -2.18 3.83
CA PRO A 116 -8.09 -1.58 5.14
C PRO A 116 -6.73 -1.29 5.78
N LEU A 117 -6.61 -0.10 6.37
CA LEU A 117 -5.56 0.23 7.31
C LEU A 117 -6.05 -0.15 8.72
N VAL A 118 -5.32 -0.99 9.42
CA VAL A 118 -5.61 -1.32 10.83
C VAL A 118 -4.56 -0.67 11.71
N VAL A 119 -4.99 0.08 12.72
CA VAL A 119 -4.12 0.68 13.73
C VAL A 119 -4.74 0.41 15.10
N LYS A 120 -4.08 -0.40 15.92
CA LYS A 120 -4.56 -0.86 17.23
C LYS A 120 -5.92 -1.58 17.12
N ASP A 121 -6.99 -0.93 17.60
CA ASP A 121 -8.36 -1.47 17.68
C ASP A 121 -9.30 -0.88 16.62
N LYS A 122 -8.77 -0.09 15.70
CA LYS A 122 -9.54 0.61 14.67
C LYS A 122 -9.07 0.25 13.28
N LEU A 123 -10.02 0.17 12.36
CA LEU A 123 -9.76 0.02 10.94
C LEU A 123 -10.28 1.25 10.17
N TYR A 124 -9.56 1.60 9.12
CA TYR A 124 -9.84 2.76 8.26
C TYR A 124 -9.78 2.33 6.81
N PHE A 125 -10.72 2.77 6.00
CA PHE A 125 -10.72 2.51 4.57
C PHE A 125 -11.55 3.54 3.80
N LEU A 126 -11.31 3.62 2.49
CA LEU A 126 -12.00 4.52 1.57
C LEU A 126 -12.83 3.70 0.60
N SER A 127 -14.13 4.02 0.45
CA SER A 127 -14.98 3.42 -0.59
C SER A 127 -14.70 4.06 -1.96
N SER A 128 -15.06 3.36 -3.03
CA SER A 128 -14.89 3.89 -4.40
C SER A 128 -15.73 5.12 -4.72
N PHE A 129 -16.69 5.46 -3.85
CA PHE A 129 -17.47 6.69 -3.94
C PHE A 129 -16.99 7.79 -2.98
N GLY A 130 -15.76 7.70 -2.48
CA GLY A 130 -15.13 8.75 -1.69
C GLY A 130 -15.62 8.87 -0.25
N LYS A 131 -16.20 7.81 0.31
CA LYS A 131 -16.58 7.78 1.72
C LYS A 131 -15.48 7.12 2.54
N LEU A 132 -14.89 7.89 3.42
CA LEU A 132 -13.86 7.48 4.38
C LEU A 132 -14.52 6.98 5.65
N PHE A 133 -14.11 5.80 6.13
CA PHE A 133 -14.67 5.17 7.33
C PHE A 133 -13.59 4.93 8.39
N CYS A 134 -14.00 5.05 9.65
CA CYS A 134 -13.33 4.45 10.80
C CYS A 134 -14.30 3.52 11.50
N MET A 135 -13.88 2.27 11.71
CA MET A 135 -14.68 1.27 12.40
C MET A 135 -13.88 0.60 13.52
N ASN A 136 -14.59 0.03 14.48
CA ASN A 136 -13.99 -0.77 15.53
C ASN A 136 -13.65 -2.18 15.01
N CYS A 137 -12.45 -2.67 15.28
CA CYS A 137 -12.01 -4.02 14.85
C CYS A 137 -12.79 -5.15 15.53
N SER A 138 -13.33 -4.95 16.74
CA SER A 138 -13.98 -6.02 17.49
C SER A 138 -15.36 -6.42 16.98
N ASP A 139 -16.13 -5.46 16.42
CA ASP A 139 -17.53 -5.66 16.07
C ASP A 139 -17.96 -4.99 14.74
N GLY A 140 -17.04 -4.25 14.10
CA GLY A 140 -17.33 -3.52 12.87
C GLY A 140 -18.26 -2.30 13.04
N GLN A 141 -18.44 -1.80 14.29
CA GLN A 141 -19.22 -0.58 14.50
C GLN A 141 -18.51 0.62 13.86
N THR A 142 -19.24 1.40 13.06
CA THR A 142 -18.74 2.66 12.52
C THR A 142 -18.62 3.69 13.64
N LEU A 143 -17.40 4.18 13.88
CA LEU A 143 -17.10 5.21 14.88
C LEU A 143 -17.29 6.61 14.30
N TRP A 144 -16.82 6.81 13.07
CA TRP A 144 -17.04 8.02 12.30
C TRP A 144 -16.92 7.75 10.79
N ALA A 145 -17.47 8.61 9.98
CA ALA A 145 -17.33 8.60 8.54
C ALA A 145 -17.29 10.02 7.97
N VAL A 146 -16.54 10.21 6.88
CA VAL A 146 -16.42 11.46 6.14
C VAL A 146 -16.73 11.21 4.67
N ASP A 147 -17.55 12.07 4.08
CA ASP A 147 -17.87 12.02 2.65
C ASP A 147 -17.01 13.07 1.92
N LEU A 148 -15.95 12.61 1.24
CA LEU A 148 -15.00 13.50 0.57
C LEU A 148 -15.65 14.24 -0.61
N VAL A 149 -16.61 13.62 -1.29
CA VAL A 149 -17.33 14.25 -2.41
C VAL A 149 -18.11 15.45 -1.90
N LYS A 150 -18.91 15.27 -0.85
CA LYS A 150 -19.75 16.35 -0.29
C LYS A 150 -18.94 17.44 0.40
N GLN A 151 -17.87 17.07 1.13
CA GLN A 151 -17.15 18.03 1.98
C GLN A 151 -16.02 18.76 1.24
N TYR A 152 -15.40 18.11 0.27
CA TYR A 152 -14.20 18.63 -0.41
C TYR A 152 -14.34 18.70 -1.93
N GLY A 153 -15.52 18.41 -2.45
CA GLY A 153 -15.74 18.41 -3.89
C GLY A 153 -14.90 17.37 -4.64
N ALA A 154 -14.58 16.25 -3.98
CA ALA A 154 -13.86 15.14 -4.62
C ALA A 154 -14.66 14.63 -5.81
N GLU A 155 -13.99 14.28 -6.89
CA GLU A 155 -14.62 13.77 -8.10
C GLU A 155 -14.17 12.34 -8.38
N ASN A 156 -15.13 11.47 -8.74
CA ASN A 156 -14.81 10.14 -9.22
C ASN A 156 -14.03 10.23 -10.54
N ILE A 157 -13.07 9.33 -10.65
CA ILE A 157 -12.34 9.10 -11.89
C ILE A 157 -12.85 7.84 -12.57
N GLN A 158 -12.26 7.44 -13.68
CA GLN A 158 -12.77 6.41 -14.60
C GLN A 158 -13.19 5.10 -13.93
N TRP A 159 -12.55 4.70 -12.82
CA TRP A 159 -12.83 3.43 -12.12
C TRP A 159 -13.12 3.61 -10.62
N GLY A 160 -13.66 4.75 -10.22
CA GLY A 160 -13.96 5.11 -8.84
C GLY A 160 -12.74 5.69 -8.09
N ILE A 161 -12.96 6.20 -6.89
CA ILE A 161 -11.88 6.66 -6.01
C ILE A 161 -11.20 5.45 -5.37
N THR A 162 -9.87 5.41 -5.41
CA THR A 162 -9.09 4.32 -4.82
C THR A 162 -7.85 4.89 -4.16
N GLU A 163 -7.67 4.55 -2.90
CA GLU A 163 -6.48 4.90 -2.13
C GLU A 163 -6.32 3.96 -0.96
N ASN A 164 -5.10 3.48 -0.71
CA ASN A 164 -4.75 2.85 0.55
C ASN A 164 -4.22 3.94 1.48
N LEU A 165 -4.92 4.18 2.57
CA LEU A 165 -4.73 5.32 3.45
C LEU A 165 -3.34 5.35 4.10
N LEU A 166 -2.80 6.55 4.29
CA LEU A 166 -1.54 6.82 4.97
C LEU A 166 -1.80 7.40 6.35
N PHE A 167 -1.02 7.02 7.35
CA PHE A 167 -1.07 7.62 8.68
C PHE A 167 0.32 7.92 9.24
N ASP A 168 0.39 8.86 10.17
CA ASP A 168 1.56 9.13 11.01
C ASP A 168 1.10 9.62 12.38
N GLY A 169 1.45 8.89 13.45
CA GLY A 169 0.93 9.17 14.79
C GLY A 169 -0.58 9.04 14.87
N ASN A 170 -1.29 10.11 15.17
CA ASN A 170 -2.76 10.17 15.21
C ASN A 170 -3.35 10.92 14.00
N VAL A 171 -2.59 11.10 12.94
CA VAL A 171 -3.02 11.83 11.73
C VAL A 171 -3.21 10.86 10.59
N LEU A 172 -4.39 10.89 9.96
CA LEU A 172 -4.74 10.15 8.75
C LEU A 172 -4.72 11.11 7.57
N TYR A 173 -4.01 10.75 6.51
CA TYR A 173 -3.92 11.53 5.27
C TYR A 173 -4.74 10.88 4.17
N CYS A 174 -5.49 11.69 3.43
CA CYS A 174 -6.33 11.23 2.33
C CYS A 174 -6.29 12.23 1.16
N THR A 175 -6.18 11.71 -0.07
CA THR A 175 -6.22 12.51 -1.29
C THR A 175 -7.66 12.74 -1.69
N ALA A 176 -8.19 13.94 -1.42
CA ALA A 176 -9.54 14.32 -1.84
C ALA A 176 -9.62 14.50 -3.38
N GLY A 177 -8.67 15.24 -3.96
CA GLY A 177 -8.63 15.44 -5.42
C GLY A 177 -9.91 16.09 -5.95
N GLY A 178 -10.21 17.28 -5.46
CA GLY A 178 -11.44 17.97 -5.81
C GLY A 178 -11.31 19.50 -5.82
N THR A 179 -12.44 20.18 -6.01
CA THR A 179 -12.48 21.64 -6.07
C THR A 179 -12.28 22.32 -4.72
N GLY A 180 -12.53 21.62 -3.62
CA GLY A 180 -12.39 22.15 -2.24
C GLY A 180 -11.07 21.86 -1.59
N ALA A 181 -10.38 20.77 -1.97
CA ALA A 181 -9.07 20.39 -1.44
C ALA A 181 -8.38 19.37 -2.36
N THR A 182 -7.03 19.40 -2.41
CA THR A 182 -6.24 18.32 -3.02
C THR A 182 -6.02 17.19 -2.03
N MET A 183 -5.53 17.50 -0.83
CA MET A 183 -5.26 16.56 0.24
C MET A 183 -5.85 17.06 1.57
N VAL A 184 -6.27 16.14 2.42
CA VAL A 184 -6.85 16.43 3.73
C VAL A 184 -6.18 15.55 4.78
N ALA A 185 -5.94 16.13 5.96
CA ALA A 185 -5.51 15.39 7.13
C ALA A 185 -6.64 15.38 8.18
N PHE A 186 -6.86 14.22 8.76
CA PHE A 186 -7.88 13.97 9.76
C PHE A 186 -7.27 13.47 11.06
N ASP A 187 -7.83 13.87 12.18
CA ASP A 187 -7.60 13.22 13.47
C ASP A 187 -8.18 11.80 13.43
N MET A 188 -7.36 10.80 13.64
CA MET A 188 -7.76 9.39 13.53
C MET A 188 -8.82 8.98 14.57
N THR A 189 -8.86 9.66 15.71
CA THR A 189 -9.79 9.32 16.78
C THR A 189 -11.19 9.83 16.50
N SER A 190 -11.30 11.05 16.00
CA SER A 190 -12.57 11.77 15.85
C SER A 190 -13.06 11.94 14.41
N GLY A 191 -12.20 11.73 13.40
CA GLY A 191 -12.49 12.05 12.00
C GLY A 191 -12.56 13.54 11.68
N LYS A 192 -12.20 14.41 12.64
CA LYS A 192 -12.20 15.86 12.42
C LYS A 192 -11.03 16.28 11.53
N GLU A 193 -11.28 17.23 10.63
CA GLU A 193 -10.26 17.88 9.82
C GLU A 193 -9.23 18.56 10.71
N ILE A 194 -7.95 18.23 10.50
CA ILE A 194 -6.82 18.94 11.11
C ILE A 194 -6.41 20.08 10.18
N TRP A 195 -6.24 19.77 8.91
CA TRP A 195 -5.97 20.72 7.84
C TRP A 195 -6.46 20.17 6.49
N LYS A 196 -6.66 21.07 5.55
CA LYS A 196 -6.80 20.76 4.12
C LYS A 196 -5.88 21.62 3.28
N SER A 197 -5.29 21.04 2.26
CA SER A 197 -4.50 21.78 1.29
C SER A 197 -5.40 22.60 0.37
N LYS A 198 -4.85 23.66 -0.22
CA LYS A 198 -5.51 24.35 -1.33
C LYS A 198 -5.74 23.35 -2.47
N ALA A 199 -6.91 23.44 -3.12
CA ALA A 199 -7.19 22.70 -4.34
C ALA A 199 -6.23 23.13 -5.47
N ASN A 200 -5.66 22.16 -6.17
CA ASN A 200 -4.75 22.42 -7.30
C ASN A 200 -5.40 22.14 -8.68
N GLY A 201 -6.71 21.87 -8.69
CA GLY A 201 -7.49 21.64 -9.91
C GLY A 201 -7.34 20.24 -10.51
N GLU A 202 -6.77 19.27 -9.77
CA GLU A 202 -6.60 17.90 -10.23
C GLU A 202 -7.41 16.92 -9.39
N LYS A 203 -7.88 15.85 -10.04
CA LYS A 203 -8.52 14.70 -9.39
C LYS A 203 -7.48 13.79 -8.73
N SER A 204 -7.91 12.96 -7.78
CA SER A 204 -7.12 11.82 -7.31
C SER A 204 -6.87 10.85 -8.48
N ALA A 205 -5.82 10.00 -8.38
CA ALA A 205 -5.39 9.18 -9.51
C ALA A 205 -5.02 7.74 -9.11
N TYR A 206 -5.71 7.13 -8.17
CA TYR A 206 -5.42 5.79 -7.63
C TYR A 206 -4.13 5.67 -6.82
N CYS A 207 -3.34 6.72 -6.73
CA CYS A 207 -2.09 6.67 -6.00
C CYS A 207 -2.34 6.52 -4.49
N SER A 208 -1.70 5.55 -3.89
CA SER A 208 -1.61 5.45 -2.44
C SER A 208 -0.45 6.34 -1.97
N PRO A 209 -0.69 7.38 -1.15
CA PRO A 209 0.32 8.33 -0.75
C PRO A 209 1.41 7.68 0.11
N MET A 210 2.58 8.32 0.13
CA MET A 210 3.69 7.93 0.98
C MET A 210 4.19 9.09 1.84
N MET A 211 4.96 8.76 2.90
CA MET A 211 5.57 9.73 3.79
C MET A 211 7.09 9.77 3.62
N ILE A 212 7.63 10.94 3.28
CA ILE A 212 9.07 11.23 3.39
C ILE A 212 9.32 11.82 4.77
N LYS A 213 10.28 11.27 5.49
CA LYS A 213 10.71 11.76 6.80
C LYS A 213 12.11 12.36 6.67
N LEU A 214 12.21 13.67 6.69
CA LEU A 214 13.46 14.41 6.81
C LEU A 214 13.73 14.74 8.28
N GLN A 215 14.94 15.21 8.60
CA GLN A 215 15.32 15.52 9.98
C GLN A 215 14.34 16.46 10.68
N ASN A 216 13.90 17.52 10.01
CA ASN A 216 13.05 18.57 10.59
C ASN A 216 11.69 18.73 9.89
N LYS A 217 11.34 17.84 8.96
CA LYS A 217 10.13 17.96 8.15
C LYS A 217 9.61 16.61 7.69
N LYS A 218 8.31 16.45 7.65
CA LYS A 218 7.64 15.31 7.01
C LYS A 218 6.88 15.81 5.79
N ILE A 219 6.94 15.06 4.70
CA ILE A 219 6.30 15.41 3.43
C ILE A 219 5.41 14.24 3.01
N VAL A 220 4.13 14.51 2.79
CA VAL A 220 3.22 13.55 2.15
C VAL A 220 3.35 13.73 0.64
N VAL A 221 3.66 12.63 -0.05
CA VAL A 221 3.75 12.60 -1.51
C VAL A 221 2.62 11.77 -2.08
N THR A 222 1.95 12.30 -3.09
CA THR A 222 0.94 11.59 -3.88
C THR A 222 1.08 11.91 -5.36
N ILE A 223 0.57 11.02 -6.22
CA ILE A 223 0.46 11.27 -7.65
C ILE A 223 -1.01 11.61 -7.92
N MET A 224 -1.21 12.78 -8.50
CA MET A 224 -2.50 13.28 -8.95
C MET A 224 -2.69 12.97 -10.45
N GLN A 225 -3.82 13.35 -10.99
CA GLN A 225 -4.19 13.16 -12.40
C GLN A 225 -3.08 13.55 -13.39
N ASN A 226 -2.37 14.65 -13.16
CA ASN A 226 -1.36 15.17 -14.09
C ASN A 226 0.00 15.45 -13.43
N SER A 227 0.16 15.19 -12.16
CA SER A 227 1.36 15.60 -11.44
C SER A 227 1.69 14.76 -10.22
N ILE A 228 2.96 14.79 -9.84
CA ILE A 228 3.46 14.32 -8.55
C ILE A 228 3.52 15.54 -7.64
N CYS A 229 2.91 15.46 -6.46
CA CYS A 229 2.83 16.56 -5.50
C CYS A 229 3.40 16.16 -4.15
N GLY A 230 4.15 17.09 -3.54
CA GLY A 230 4.61 17.00 -2.15
C GLY A 230 3.95 18.05 -1.27
N PHE A 231 3.43 17.63 -0.12
CA PHE A 231 2.74 18.48 0.85
C PHE A 231 3.44 18.40 2.20
N GLU A 232 3.62 19.52 2.87
CA GLU A 232 4.08 19.53 4.25
C GLU A 232 3.06 18.83 5.15
N ALA A 233 3.48 17.76 5.83
CA ALA A 233 2.56 16.89 6.57
C ALA A 233 1.88 17.59 7.76
N SER A 234 2.50 18.62 8.33
CA SER A 234 1.97 19.35 9.47
C SER A 234 0.94 20.43 9.11
N THR A 235 0.99 20.96 7.89
CA THR A 235 0.22 22.15 7.47
C THR A 235 -0.65 21.95 6.24
N GLY A 236 -0.34 20.95 5.40
CA GLY A 236 -0.98 20.75 4.10
C GLY A 236 -0.53 21.72 3.01
N VAL A 237 0.49 22.55 3.27
CA VAL A 237 1.06 23.42 2.24
C VAL A 237 1.72 22.60 1.17
N GLN A 238 1.33 22.82 -0.09
CA GLN A 238 2.00 22.20 -1.23
C GLN A 238 3.40 22.80 -1.41
N LEU A 239 4.43 21.99 -1.23
CA LEU A 239 5.83 22.39 -1.32
C LEU A 239 6.31 22.44 -2.77
N TRP A 240 5.92 21.42 -3.55
CA TRP A 240 6.32 21.29 -4.94
C TRP A 240 5.30 20.48 -5.75
N LYS A 241 5.41 20.62 -7.08
CA LYS A 241 4.60 19.91 -8.07
C LYS A 241 5.48 19.61 -9.28
N SER A 242 5.49 18.36 -9.74
CA SER A 242 6.22 17.90 -10.93
C SER A 242 5.26 17.27 -11.92
N ALA A 243 5.35 17.63 -13.19
CA ALA A 243 4.46 17.11 -14.23
C ALA A 243 4.64 15.59 -14.42
N PHE A 244 3.52 14.85 -14.41
CA PHE A 244 3.49 13.40 -14.64
C PHE A 244 2.13 13.02 -15.20
N ARG A 245 1.94 13.24 -16.50
CA ARG A 245 0.63 13.17 -17.17
C ARG A 245 0.59 12.05 -18.19
N MET A 246 -0.57 11.38 -18.23
CA MET A 246 -0.94 10.44 -19.30
C MET A 246 -2.47 10.39 -19.50
N ASP A 247 -2.88 9.63 -20.50
CA ASP A 247 -4.27 9.26 -20.77
C ASP A 247 -4.34 7.72 -20.90
N PRO A 248 -5.12 7.00 -20.06
CA PRO A 248 -5.94 7.50 -18.95
C PRO A 248 -5.12 8.03 -17.77
N ASP A 249 -5.69 8.99 -17.04
CA ASP A 249 -5.09 9.70 -15.91
C ASP A 249 -5.11 8.89 -14.60
N VAL A 250 -4.61 7.66 -14.66
CA VAL A 250 -4.63 6.68 -13.56
C VAL A 250 -3.23 6.23 -13.22
N HIS A 251 -2.80 6.48 -11.98
CA HIS A 251 -1.47 6.21 -11.47
C HIS A 251 -1.51 5.28 -10.24
N PRO A 252 -1.69 3.96 -10.40
CA PRO A 252 -2.01 3.06 -9.27
C PRO A 252 -0.82 2.73 -8.36
N ASN A 253 0.36 3.25 -8.65
CA ASN A 253 1.56 2.92 -7.91
C ASN A 253 1.85 3.95 -6.82
N ALA A 254 2.24 3.48 -5.63
CA ALA A 254 2.79 4.35 -4.62
C ALA A 254 4.23 4.77 -4.99
N PRO A 255 4.62 6.02 -4.73
CA PRO A 255 6.01 6.45 -4.86
C PRO A 255 6.93 5.69 -3.91
N VAL A 256 8.22 5.57 -4.26
CA VAL A 256 9.27 4.98 -3.40
C VAL A 256 10.36 6.00 -3.18
N TYR A 257 10.70 6.28 -1.92
CA TYR A 257 11.74 7.24 -1.56
C TYR A 257 12.90 6.56 -0.84
N ILE A 258 14.12 6.79 -1.34
CA ILE A 258 15.37 6.30 -0.72
C ILE A 258 16.46 7.36 -0.90
N ASP A 259 17.07 7.80 0.20
CA ASP A 259 18.26 8.64 0.24
C ASP A 259 18.20 9.89 -0.67
N GLY A 260 17.10 10.63 -0.62
CA GLY A 260 16.91 11.85 -1.38
C GLY A 260 16.36 11.65 -2.80
N PHE A 261 16.13 10.41 -3.22
CA PHE A 261 15.58 10.09 -4.53
C PHE A 261 14.17 9.52 -4.42
N LEU A 262 13.27 10.01 -5.26
CA LEU A 262 11.87 9.66 -5.31
C LEU A 262 11.54 9.03 -6.67
N TYR A 263 11.26 7.74 -6.67
CA TYR A 263 10.79 7.01 -7.83
C TYR A 263 9.26 7.10 -7.91
N CYS A 264 8.73 7.40 -9.10
CA CYS A 264 7.32 7.32 -9.42
C CYS A 264 7.15 6.57 -10.74
N GLY A 265 6.23 5.62 -10.79
CA GLY A 265 5.94 4.82 -11.99
C GLY A 265 4.45 4.77 -12.26
N SER A 266 4.06 4.64 -13.52
CA SER A 266 2.68 4.47 -13.94
C SER A 266 2.60 3.56 -15.17
N GLY A 267 1.52 2.81 -15.26
CA GLY A 267 1.24 1.92 -16.38
C GLY A 267 0.87 2.66 -17.67
N TYR A 268 0.24 1.94 -18.58
CA TYR A 268 -0.36 2.43 -19.82
C TYR A 268 0.65 3.09 -20.79
N GLY A 269 1.95 2.84 -20.62
CA GLY A 269 3.03 3.36 -21.44
C GLY A 269 3.59 4.71 -21.02
N LEU A 270 3.18 5.27 -19.87
CA LEU A 270 3.82 6.48 -19.33
C LEU A 270 5.26 6.19 -18.89
N GLY A 271 5.48 5.03 -18.26
CA GLY A 271 6.77 4.68 -17.72
C GLY A 271 6.98 5.22 -16.32
N SER A 272 8.23 5.53 -16.02
CA SER A 272 8.65 5.98 -14.70
C SER A 272 9.61 7.16 -14.75
N ILE A 273 9.65 7.89 -13.63
CA ILE A 273 10.50 9.05 -13.41
C ILE A 273 11.21 8.92 -12.06
N MET A 274 12.46 9.34 -12.01
CA MET A 274 13.20 9.57 -10.77
C MET A 274 13.33 11.06 -10.55
N LEU A 275 12.90 11.51 -9.39
CA LEU A 275 13.09 12.88 -8.92
C LEU A 275 14.13 12.91 -7.79
N LYS A 276 14.95 13.94 -7.75
CA LYS A 276 15.83 14.25 -6.62
C LYS A 276 15.18 15.33 -5.77
N LEU A 277 14.99 15.05 -4.49
CA LEU A 277 14.50 16.00 -3.51
C LEU A 277 15.64 16.89 -3.00
N SER A 278 15.40 18.19 -2.85
CA SER A 278 16.33 19.08 -2.17
C SER A 278 16.48 18.68 -0.69
N PRO A 279 17.63 18.96 -0.05
CA PRO A 279 17.86 18.55 1.36
C PRO A 279 16.82 19.10 2.35
N ASP A 280 16.25 20.26 2.09
CA ASP A 280 15.18 20.88 2.88
C ASP A 280 13.78 20.44 2.49
N GLY A 281 13.64 19.60 1.44
CA GLY A 281 12.38 19.07 0.94
C GLY A 281 11.49 20.07 0.20
N SER A 282 12.00 21.27 -0.13
CA SER A 282 11.20 22.34 -0.72
C SER A 282 11.04 22.25 -2.23
N THR A 283 11.92 21.50 -2.92
CA THR A 283 11.92 21.38 -4.38
C THR A 283 12.28 19.97 -4.83
N VAL A 284 11.90 19.64 -6.07
CA VAL A 284 12.33 18.40 -6.75
C VAL A 284 12.89 18.74 -8.13
N SER A 285 13.83 17.92 -8.59
CA SER A 285 14.38 17.98 -9.95
C SER A 285 14.39 16.60 -10.58
N GLU A 286 14.16 16.53 -11.89
CA GLU A 286 14.21 15.28 -12.64
C GLU A 286 15.66 14.77 -12.75
N VAL A 287 15.85 13.47 -12.51
CA VAL A 287 17.15 12.79 -12.65
C VAL A 287 17.16 11.94 -13.90
N TRP A 288 16.13 11.10 -14.08
CA TRP A 288 15.97 10.26 -15.26
C TRP A 288 14.49 9.90 -15.49
N LYS A 289 14.18 9.51 -16.73
CA LYS A 289 12.93 8.88 -17.13
C LYS A 289 13.20 7.53 -17.82
N ASN A 290 12.28 6.60 -17.67
CA ASN A 290 12.31 5.31 -18.35
C ASN A 290 10.90 4.95 -18.85
N ALA A 291 10.72 4.94 -20.18
CA ALA A 291 9.42 4.64 -20.79
C ALA A 291 9.06 3.15 -20.82
N THR A 292 10.03 2.26 -20.59
CA THR A 292 9.78 0.80 -20.62
C THR A 292 9.32 0.25 -19.27
N CYS A 293 9.62 0.97 -18.19
CA CYS A 293 9.19 0.63 -16.85
C CYS A 293 7.85 1.31 -16.55
N ASP A 294 6.77 0.72 -17.05
CA ASP A 294 5.39 1.23 -16.92
C ASP A 294 4.52 0.31 -16.04
N PRO A 295 4.81 0.23 -14.71
CA PRO A 295 4.08 -0.67 -13.83
C PRO A 295 2.62 -0.22 -13.69
N LYS A 296 1.68 -1.16 -13.87
CA LYS A 296 0.24 -0.93 -13.75
C LYS A 296 -0.34 -1.51 -12.47
N MET A 297 0.24 -2.61 -12.00
CA MET A 297 -0.33 -3.47 -10.97
C MET A 297 0.23 -3.20 -9.58
N GLY A 298 0.34 -1.93 -9.18
CA GLY A 298 0.58 -1.61 -7.78
C GLY A 298 2.03 -1.63 -7.30
N GLY A 299 2.95 -1.22 -8.13
CA GLY A 299 4.26 -0.79 -7.66
C GLY A 299 5.43 -1.67 -8.01
N VAL A 300 6.56 -1.23 -7.53
CA VAL A 300 7.86 -1.86 -7.67
C VAL A 300 8.40 -2.25 -6.29
N VAL A 301 9.42 -3.09 -6.26
CA VAL A 301 10.25 -3.35 -5.09
C VAL A 301 11.66 -2.88 -5.38
N VAL A 302 12.29 -2.24 -4.41
CA VAL A 302 13.68 -1.78 -4.53
C VAL A 302 14.56 -2.56 -3.56
N LEU A 303 15.50 -3.32 -4.09
CA LEU A 303 16.47 -4.11 -3.30
C LEU A 303 17.88 -3.83 -3.81
N ASN A 304 18.81 -3.54 -2.92
CA ASN A 304 20.24 -3.40 -3.22
C ASN A 304 20.54 -2.46 -4.40
N GLY A 305 19.86 -1.31 -4.47
CA GLY A 305 20.04 -0.33 -5.53
C GLY A 305 19.46 -0.73 -6.89
N ARG A 306 18.54 -1.68 -6.91
CA ARG A 306 17.83 -2.14 -8.12
C ARG A 306 16.33 -2.05 -7.95
N ILE A 307 15.64 -1.67 -9.01
CA ILE A 307 14.18 -1.60 -9.10
C ILE A 307 13.67 -2.86 -9.80
N TYR A 308 12.76 -3.57 -9.18
CA TYR A 308 12.08 -4.75 -9.74
C TYR A 308 10.61 -4.45 -9.92
N GLY A 309 10.07 -4.74 -11.09
CA GLY A 309 8.66 -4.47 -11.40
C GLY A 309 8.25 -5.03 -12.75
N THR A 310 7.00 -4.75 -13.14
CA THR A 310 6.45 -5.22 -14.41
C THR A 310 6.05 -4.05 -15.30
N GLY A 311 6.27 -4.20 -16.60
CA GLY A 311 5.75 -3.28 -17.61
C GLY A 311 4.38 -3.75 -18.13
N ASP A 312 3.47 -2.79 -18.29
CA ASP A 312 2.12 -3.04 -18.81
C ASP A 312 2.15 -3.27 -20.33
N ARG A 313 2.58 -2.30 -21.12
CA ARG A 313 2.58 -2.40 -22.59
C ARG A 313 3.56 -3.43 -23.15
N ASN A 314 4.76 -3.48 -22.60
CA ASN A 314 5.80 -4.38 -23.07
C ASN A 314 5.71 -5.78 -22.47
N ARG A 315 4.89 -5.96 -21.43
CA ARG A 315 4.66 -7.23 -20.71
C ARG A 315 5.98 -7.88 -20.25
N LYS A 316 6.92 -7.07 -19.78
CA LYS A 316 8.19 -7.52 -19.23
C LYS A 316 8.19 -7.42 -17.71
N PHE A 317 8.85 -8.36 -17.06
CA PHE A 317 9.35 -8.23 -15.71
C PHE A 317 10.79 -7.74 -15.82
N PHE A 318 11.12 -6.60 -15.21
CA PHE A 318 12.40 -5.93 -15.40
C PHE A 318 13.16 -5.71 -14.11
N CYS A 319 14.48 -5.57 -14.25
CA CYS A 319 15.41 -5.05 -13.28
C CYS A 319 16.04 -3.77 -13.83
N LEU A 320 15.86 -2.64 -13.14
CA LEU A 320 16.52 -1.39 -13.47
C LEU A 320 17.55 -1.01 -12.42
N ASP A 321 18.57 -0.29 -12.83
CA ASP A 321 19.48 0.40 -11.91
C ASP A 321 18.77 1.61 -11.28
N TRP A 322 18.81 1.73 -9.96
CA TRP A 322 18.15 2.79 -9.19
C TRP A 322 18.62 4.18 -9.57
N LYS A 323 19.94 4.35 -9.78
CA LYS A 323 20.55 5.67 -9.99
C LYS A 323 20.36 6.19 -11.41
N THR A 324 20.38 5.30 -12.38
CA THR A 324 20.41 5.66 -13.81
C THR A 324 19.12 5.36 -14.56
N GLY A 325 18.24 4.54 -13.99
CA GLY A 325 17.02 4.05 -14.65
C GLY A 325 17.30 3.11 -15.83
N LYS A 326 18.53 2.66 -16.01
CA LYS A 326 18.91 1.76 -17.10
C LYS A 326 18.37 0.35 -16.84
N GLU A 327 17.74 -0.27 -17.84
CA GLU A 327 17.37 -1.69 -17.78
C GLU A 327 18.66 -2.54 -17.75
N LEU A 328 18.79 -3.34 -16.68
CA LEU A 328 19.90 -4.27 -16.52
C LEU A 328 19.58 -5.60 -17.19
N PHE A 329 18.39 -6.12 -16.95
CA PHE A 329 17.87 -7.31 -17.59
C PHE A 329 16.34 -7.38 -17.44
N SER A 330 15.68 -8.22 -18.22
CA SER A 330 14.23 -8.45 -18.17
C SER A 330 13.86 -9.84 -18.68
N THR A 331 12.64 -10.28 -18.34
CA THR A 331 12.00 -11.48 -18.91
C THR A 331 10.52 -11.22 -19.17
N ARG A 332 9.88 -12.04 -20.00
CA ARG A 332 8.42 -12.04 -20.21
C ARG A 332 7.70 -13.12 -19.41
N ASP A 333 8.43 -14.07 -18.84
CA ASP A 333 7.85 -15.25 -18.19
C ASP A 333 7.12 -14.95 -16.88
N LEU A 334 7.41 -13.78 -16.27
CA LEU A 334 6.91 -13.38 -14.98
C LEU A 334 5.90 -12.23 -15.03
N ALA A 335 5.60 -11.68 -16.20
CA ALA A 335 4.78 -10.47 -16.34
C ALA A 335 3.47 -10.69 -17.11
N PRO A 336 2.43 -9.87 -16.87
CA PRO A 336 2.32 -8.86 -15.78
C PRO A 336 2.12 -9.51 -14.42
N ALA A 337 2.51 -8.83 -13.34
CA ALA A 337 2.42 -9.39 -11.99
C ALA A 337 2.41 -8.31 -10.90
N ASN A 338 1.90 -8.67 -9.73
CA ASN A 338 2.17 -7.99 -8.46
C ASN A 338 3.48 -8.52 -7.86
N ILE A 339 4.17 -7.68 -7.11
CA ILE A 339 5.47 -8.03 -6.53
C ILE A 339 5.56 -7.59 -5.07
N ILE A 340 6.08 -8.48 -4.24
CA ILE A 340 6.56 -8.21 -2.89
C ILE A 340 7.91 -8.91 -2.69
N ALA A 341 8.63 -8.55 -1.62
CA ALA A 341 9.89 -9.20 -1.28
C ALA A 341 9.98 -9.51 0.21
N ASP A 342 10.71 -10.58 0.53
CA ASP A 342 11.13 -10.91 1.88
C ASP A 342 12.43 -11.71 1.85
N GLU A 343 13.31 -11.52 2.85
CA GLU A 343 14.61 -12.21 2.98
C GLU A 343 15.44 -12.25 1.68
N GLY A 344 15.35 -11.19 0.85
CA GLY A 344 16.09 -11.05 -0.42
C GLY A 344 15.49 -11.80 -1.62
N LEU A 345 14.39 -12.53 -1.44
CA LEU A 345 13.64 -13.17 -2.52
C LEU A 345 12.43 -12.32 -2.91
N LEU A 346 12.03 -12.44 -4.19
CA LEU A 346 10.83 -11.80 -4.70
C LEU A 346 9.69 -12.82 -4.76
N CYS A 347 8.51 -12.46 -4.27
CA CYS A 347 7.28 -13.18 -4.51
C CYS A 347 6.51 -12.46 -5.63
N VAL A 348 6.42 -13.09 -6.80
CA VAL A 348 5.84 -12.53 -8.01
C VAL A 348 4.52 -13.23 -8.31
N TYR A 349 3.41 -12.52 -8.12
CA TYR A 349 2.06 -13.03 -8.39
C TYR A 349 1.59 -12.55 -9.75
N SER A 350 1.64 -13.44 -10.73
CA SER A 350 1.31 -13.12 -12.12
C SER A 350 -0.19 -13.10 -12.39
N GLU A 351 -0.61 -12.35 -13.41
CA GLU A 351 -2.00 -12.35 -13.91
C GLU A 351 -2.47 -13.73 -14.40
N SER A 352 -1.54 -14.64 -14.69
CA SER A 352 -1.87 -16.03 -15.02
C SER A 352 -2.23 -16.90 -13.80
N GLY A 353 -2.24 -16.34 -12.60
CA GLY A 353 -2.59 -17.04 -11.37
C GLY A 353 -1.44 -17.85 -10.76
N LYS A 354 -0.20 -17.64 -11.19
CA LYS A 354 0.97 -18.26 -10.57
C LYS A 354 1.62 -17.33 -9.56
N VAL A 355 1.95 -17.88 -8.40
CA VAL A 355 2.86 -17.25 -7.44
C VAL A 355 4.23 -17.88 -7.63
N ASN A 356 5.22 -17.04 -7.94
CA ASN A 356 6.59 -17.46 -8.19
C ASN A 356 7.51 -16.94 -7.09
N LEU A 357 8.36 -17.79 -6.54
CA LEU A 357 9.47 -17.40 -5.68
C LEU A 357 10.70 -17.23 -6.57
N VAL A 358 11.23 -16.02 -6.59
CA VAL A 358 12.27 -15.61 -7.54
C VAL A 358 13.47 -15.07 -6.79
N GLU A 359 14.63 -15.61 -7.10
CA GLU A 359 15.92 -15.08 -6.66
C GLU A 359 16.43 -14.10 -7.73
N PRO A 360 16.57 -12.80 -7.38
CA PRO A 360 17.12 -11.82 -8.31
C PRO A 360 18.65 -11.90 -8.32
N ASN A 361 19.21 -12.51 -9.36
CA ASN A 361 20.66 -12.57 -9.57
C ASN A 361 21.20 -11.28 -10.20
N SER A 362 22.51 -11.26 -10.50
CA SER A 362 23.17 -10.08 -11.05
C SER A 362 22.71 -9.72 -12.47
N ASP A 363 22.30 -10.72 -13.25
CA ASP A 363 22.03 -10.64 -14.69
C ASP A 363 20.73 -11.31 -15.17
N LYS A 364 20.02 -12.01 -14.26
CA LYS A 364 18.77 -12.72 -14.59
C LYS A 364 17.89 -12.96 -13.40
N PHE A 365 16.65 -13.36 -13.67
CA PHE A 365 15.71 -13.88 -12.66
C PHE A 365 15.79 -15.40 -12.61
N ASN A 366 16.03 -15.95 -11.44
CA ASN A 366 16.00 -17.38 -11.20
C ASN A 366 14.69 -17.75 -10.49
N VAL A 367 13.77 -18.42 -11.20
CA VAL A 367 12.54 -18.94 -10.58
C VAL A 367 12.89 -20.17 -9.77
N VAL A 368 12.92 -20.04 -8.46
CA VAL A 368 13.29 -21.12 -7.54
C VAL A 368 12.16 -22.15 -7.39
N SER A 369 10.93 -21.67 -7.31
CA SER A 369 9.73 -22.52 -7.24
C SER A 369 8.49 -21.69 -7.56
N SER A 370 7.39 -22.38 -7.90
CA SER A 370 6.12 -21.73 -8.18
C SER A 370 4.95 -22.64 -7.86
N PHE A 371 3.78 -22.05 -7.62
CA PHE A 371 2.52 -22.78 -7.53
C PHE A 371 1.38 -21.99 -8.17
N SER A 372 0.31 -22.67 -8.57
CA SER A 372 -0.90 -22.04 -9.11
C SER A 372 -1.91 -21.81 -8.00
N VAL A 373 -2.56 -20.65 -8.01
CA VAL A 373 -3.65 -20.30 -7.07
C VAL A 373 -4.90 -21.08 -7.46
N PRO A 374 -5.42 -21.96 -6.56
CA PRO A 374 -6.40 -22.99 -6.97
C PRO A 374 -7.85 -22.52 -6.90
N SER A 375 -8.15 -21.35 -6.35
CA SER A 375 -9.53 -20.88 -6.08
C SER A 375 -9.71 -19.42 -6.41
N GLY A 376 -10.97 -19.00 -6.56
CA GLY A 376 -11.36 -17.64 -6.88
C GLY A 376 -11.64 -17.43 -8.36
N GLU A 377 -12.07 -16.23 -8.71
CA GLU A 377 -12.45 -15.83 -10.07
C GLU A 377 -11.99 -14.41 -10.38
N GLY A 378 -11.97 -14.08 -11.67
CA GLY A 378 -11.59 -12.75 -12.15
C GLY A 378 -10.06 -12.54 -12.20
N PRO A 379 -9.61 -11.28 -12.29
CA PRO A 379 -8.19 -10.93 -12.38
C PRO A 379 -7.40 -11.20 -11.10
N HIS A 380 -6.14 -11.61 -11.24
CA HIS A 380 -5.18 -11.80 -10.14
C HIS A 380 -4.45 -10.49 -9.80
N TRP A 381 -5.18 -9.49 -9.28
CA TRP A 381 -4.65 -8.15 -9.05
C TRP A 381 -4.39 -7.80 -7.58
N ALA A 382 -4.88 -8.59 -6.63
CA ALA A 382 -4.63 -8.37 -5.22
C ALA A 382 -3.15 -8.58 -4.87
N HIS A 383 -2.58 -7.68 -4.06
CA HIS A 383 -1.21 -7.87 -3.57
C HIS A 383 -1.15 -8.98 -2.54
N LEU A 384 -0.07 -9.75 -2.60
CA LEU A 384 0.29 -10.74 -1.59
C LEU A 384 0.61 -10.05 -0.25
N VAL A 385 0.38 -10.77 0.84
CA VAL A 385 0.77 -10.32 2.18
C VAL A 385 1.53 -11.45 2.88
N ILE A 386 2.65 -11.10 3.52
CA ILE A 386 3.38 -12.01 4.40
C ILE A 386 3.22 -11.53 5.85
N LYS A 387 2.76 -12.42 6.73
CA LYS A 387 2.63 -12.16 8.15
C LYS A 387 2.73 -13.44 8.96
N GLU A 388 3.56 -13.46 10.01
CA GLU A 388 3.78 -14.62 10.89
C GLU A 388 4.13 -15.88 10.10
N ARG A 389 5.04 -15.74 9.12
CA ARG A 389 5.48 -16.82 8.21
C ARG A 389 4.34 -17.51 7.46
N LYS A 390 3.28 -16.74 7.15
CA LYS A 390 2.14 -17.16 6.33
C LYS A 390 2.03 -16.24 5.13
N LEU A 391 1.69 -16.82 3.98
CA LEU A 391 1.41 -16.09 2.74
C LEU A 391 -0.09 -16.03 2.53
N TYR A 392 -0.63 -14.82 2.46
CA TYR A 392 -2.04 -14.53 2.21
C TYR A 392 -2.20 -14.17 0.74
N VAL A 393 -3.04 -14.90 0.05
CA VAL A 393 -3.33 -14.74 -1.39
C VAL A 393 -4.82 -14.55 -1.58
N ARG A 394 -5.22 -13.39 -2.08
CA ARG A 394 -6.59 -13.15 -2.51
C ARG A 394 -6.73 -13.37 -4.02
N HIS A 395 -7.82 -14.03 -4.44
CA HIS A 395 -8.27 -14.07 -5.82
C HIS A 395 -9.80 -13.98 -5.85
N GLY A 396 -10.33 -12.86 -6.37
CA GLY A 396 -11.76 -12.58 -6.39
C GLY A 396 -12.42 -12.73 -5.02
N SER A 397 -13.35 -13.67 -4.90
CA SER A 397 -14.09 -13.94 -3.68
C SER A 397 -13.37 -14.83 -2.67
N SER A 398 -12.17 -15.34 -2.99
CA SER A 398 -11.44 -16.28 -2.15
C SER A 398 -10.19 -15.64 -1.52
N LEU A 399 -9.97 -15.90 -0.22
CA LEU A 399 -8.73 -15.66 0.49
C LEU A 399 -8.12 -16.99 0.91
N MET A 400 -6.90 -17.26 0.47
CA MET A 400 -6.13 -18.47 0.76
C MET A 400 -4.92 -18.12 1.61
N VAL A 401 -4.63 -18.94 2.61
CA VAL A 401 -3.47 -18.72 3.50
C VAL A 401 -2.62 -19.96 3.53
N TYR A 402 -1.34 -19.76 3.22
CA TYR A 402 -0.35 -20.83 3.09
C TYR A 402 0.71 -20.73 4.18
N ASP A 403 1.20 -21.86 4.63
CA ASP A 403 2.36 -21.97 5.52
C ASP A 403 3.64 -21.86 4.68
N ILE A 404 4.42 -20.83 4.96
CA ILE A 404 5.73 -20.60 4.33
C ILE A 404 6.86 -20.58 5.36
N ALA A 405 6.61 -21.13 6.57
CA ALA A 405 7.66 -21.30 7.56
C ALA A 405 8.73 -22.29 7.07
N GLY A 406 9.98 -21.87 7.10
CA GLY A 406 11.13 -22.75 6.97
C GLY A 406 11.33 -23.60 8.25
N ASN A 407 12.02 -24.72 8.09
CA ASN A 407 12.37 -25.60 9.21
C ASN A 407 13.41 -24.97 10.13
#